data_90ac535e4e39f1a739c8d6904782be44
#
_entry.id   90ac535e4e39f1a739c8d6904782be44
#
_cell.length_a   1.000
_cell.length_b   1.000
_cell.length_c   1.000
_cell.angle_alpha   90.00
_cell.angle_beta   90.00
_cell.angle_gamma   90.00
#
_symmetry.space_group_name_H-M   'P 1'
#
loop_
_entity.id
_entity.type
_entity.pdbx_description
1 polymer ?
#
loop_
_entity_poly.entity_id
_entity_poly.type
_entity_poly.pdbx_seq_one_letter_code
_entity_poly.pdbx_strand_id
1 'polypeptide(L)'
;MLAQIPASFPLIAASSVPATCGEFPHVRKKSATRVLVVDDEPLVRWSIAETLRAHGCDIVEASDAHSALGMLRASTTEPDAVLLDLKLPDNDDLTLLTAVRRLLPKVPVILMTAFGTPELLDEARRLGVFTVLDKPFELDELDVLIERALEMPRPS
;
A
#
# COMPACT_ATOMS: atom_id res chain seq x y z
N MET A 1 -35.81 -59.54 -28.84
CA MET A 1 -36.44 -58.34 -29.40
C MET A 1 -35.41 -57.16 -29.20
N LEU A 2 -34.71 -56.84 -30.25
CA LEU A 2 -33.77 -55.74 -30.26
C LEU A 2 -34.54 -54.48 -30.65
N ALA A 3 -34.67 -53.56 -29.72
CA ALA A 3 -35.25 -52.24 -29.97
C ALA A 3 -34.26 -51.41 -30.77
N GLN A 4 -34.60 -51.09 -31.99
CA GLN A 4 -33.85 -50.19 -32.85
C GLN A 4 -33.94 -48.77 -32.29
N ILE A 5 -32.82 -48.17 -32.00
CA ILE A 5 -32.68 -46.75 -31.68
C ILE A 5 -32.64 -46.01 -33.03
N PRO A 6 -33.55 -45.07 -33.30
CA PRO A 6 -33.45 -44.27 -34.52
C PRO A 6 -32.26 -43.31 -34.43
N ALA A 7 -31.28 -43.50 -35.29
CA ALA A 7 -30.24 -42.53 -35.53
C ALA A 7 -30.83 -41.40 -36.38
N SER A 8 -31.22 -40.31 -35.71
CA SER A 8 -31.45 -39.03 -36.38
C SER A 8 -31.41 -37.93 -35.33
N PHE A 9 -30.23 -37.53 -34.96
CA PHE A 9 -30.04 -36.19 -34.40
C PHE A 9 -29.87 -35.22 -35.58
N PRO A 10 -30.71 -34.19 -35.68
CA PRO A 10 -30.45 -33.16 -36.66
C PRO A 10 -29.14 -32.48 -36.31
N LEU A 11 -28.19 -32.50 -37.23
CA LEU A 11 -27.07 -31.64 -37.23
C LEU A 11 -27.61 -30.20 -37.16
N ILE A 12 -27.55 -29.60 -35.96
CA ILE A 12 -27.75 -28.16 -35.85
C ILE A 12 -26.59 -27.53 -36.58
N ALA A 13 -26.88 -26.95 -37.72
CA ALA A 13 -25.92 -26.15 -38.46
C ALA A 13 -25.33 -25.13 -37.48
N ALA A 14 -24.02 -25.14 -37.39
CA ALA A 14 -23.27 -24.10 -36.70
C ALA A 14 -23.62 -22.79 -37.38
N SER A 15 -24.66 -22.13 -36.91
CA SER A 15 -24.85 -20.73 -37.20
C SER A 15 -23.72 -20.02 -36.53
N SER A 16 -22.89 -19.40 -37.34
CA SER A 16 -21.81 -18.51 -37.00
C SER A 16 -22.24 -17.61 -35.86
N VAL A 17 -21.75 -17.93 -34.66
CA VAL A 17 -21.76 -16.98 -33.57
C VAL A 17 -20.87 -15.84 -34.02
N PRO A 18 -21.37 -14.61 -34.17
CA PRO A 18 -20.48 -13.51 -34.42
C PRO A 18 -19.53 -13.46 -33.24
N ALA A 19 -18.24 -13.58 -33.52
CA ALA A 19 -17.20 -13.31 -32.59
C ALA A 19 -17.20 -11.80 -32.28
N THR A 20 -18.22 -11.33 -31.61
CA THR A 20 -18.09 -10.15 -30.78
C THR A 20 -17.25 -10.63 -29.59
N CYS A 21 -15.94 -10.45 -29.73
CA CYS A 21 -15.11 -10.26 -28.56
C CYS A 21 -15.75 -9.11 -27.80
N GLY A 22 -16.74 -9.44 -26.97
CA GLY A 22 -17.13 -8.57 -25.90
C GLY A 22 -15.85 -8.39 -25.11
N GLU A 23 -15.24 -7.23 -25.23
CA GLU A 23 -14.25 -6.80 -24.28
C GLU A 23 -14.90 -6.97 -22.93
N PHE A 24 -14.56 -8.09 -22.26
CA PHE A 24 -14.75 -8.14 -20.82
C PHE A 24 -14.02 -6.92 -20.32
N PRO A 25 -14.68 -6.00 -19.60
CA PRO A 25 -13.96 -4.90 -19.00
C PRO A 25 -12.80 -5.54 -18.29
N HIS A 26 -11.58 -5.25 -18.74
CA HIS A 26 -10.39 -5.64 -18.03
C HIS A 26 -10.61 -5.08 -16.64
N VAL A 27 -11.08 -5.94 -15.73
CA VAL A 27 -10.98 -5.67 -14.32
C VAL A 27 -9.48 -5.52 -14.15
N ARG A 28 -9.00 -4.26 -14.17
CA ARG A 28 -7.64 -3.97 -13.77
C ARG A 28 -7.54 -4.61 -12.40
N LYS A 29 -6.82 -5.72 -12.33
CA LYS A 29 -6.47 -6.35 -11.07
C LYS A 29 -5.79 -5.22 -10.33
N LYS A 30 -6.51 -4.59 -9.37
CA LYS A 30 -5.97 -3.49 -8.59
C LYS A 30 -4.69 -4.06 -8.00
N SER A 31 -3.55 -3.57 -8.46
CA SER A 31 -2.27 -3.97 -7.91
C SER A 31 -2.36 -3.79 -6.41
N ALA A 32 -1.87 -4.75 -5.63
CA ALA A 32 -1.91 -4.66 -4.18
C ALA A 32 -1.33 -3.31 -3.74
N THR A 33 -1.98 -2.67 -2.77
CA THR A 33 -1.49 -1.41 -2.19
C THR A 33 -0.11 -1.64 -1.59
N ARG A 34 0.89 -0.94 -2.09
CA ARG A 34 2.26 -1.07 -1.59
C ARG A 34 2.51 -0.05 -0.48
N VAL A 35 2.96 -0.54 0.66
CA VAL A 35 3.25 0.29 1.83
C VAL A 35 4.70 0.09 2.27
N LEU A 36 5.44 1.20 2.43
CA LEU A 36 6.75 1.19 3.05
C LEU A 36 6.58 1.40 4.56
N VAL A 37 7.11 0.50 5.35
CA VAL A 37 7.12 0.56 6.82
C VAL A 37 8.55 0.76 7.29
N VAL A 38 8.80 1.88 7.96
CA VAL A 38 10.13 2.23 8.50
C VAL A 38 10.03 2.31 10.03
N ASP A 39 10.60 1.35 10.70
CA ASP A 39 10.63 1.25 12.17
C ASP A 39 11.82 0.40 12.59
N ASP A 40 12.60 0.82 13.60
CA ASP A 40 13.77 0.09 14.07
C ASP A 40 13.44 -1.05 15.04
N GLU A 41 12.25 -1.06 15.61
CA GLU A 41 11.79 -2.13 16.50
C GLU A 41 11.29 -3.33 15.68
N PRO A 42 12.00 -4.47 15.66
CA PRO A 42 11.65 -5.59 14.80
C PRO A 42 10.24 -6.15 15.05
N LEU A 43 9.81 -6.18 16.31
CA LEU A 43 8.49 -6.71 16.66
C LEU A 43 7.37 -5.78 16.23
N VAL A 44 7.54 -4.48 16.42
CA VAL A 44 6.56 -3.47 15.98
C VAL A 44 6.45 -3.48 14.45
N ARG A 45 7.58 -3.43 13.76
CA ARG A 45 7.63 -3.50 12.30
C ARG A 45 6.97 -4.76 11.75
N TRP A 46 7.31 -5.93 12.33
CA TRP A 46 6.70 -7.20 11.95
C TRP A 46 5.19 -7.20 12.18
N SER A 47 4.72 -6.74 13.34
CA SER A 47 3.29 -6.69 13.67
C SER A 47 2.50 -5.82 12.71
N ILE A 48 3.04 -4.65 12.37
CA ILE A 48 2.46 -3.75 11.36
C ILE A 48 2.41 -4.46 9.99
N ALA A 49 3.53 -5.04 9.57
CA ALA A 49 3.63 -5.70 8.27
C ALA A 49 2.66 -6.87 8.15
N GLU A 50 2.56 -7.73 9.15
CA GLU A 50 1.63 -8.87 9.13
C GLU A 50 0.16 -8.43 9.12
N THR A 51 -0.18 -7.40 9.90
CA THR A 51 -1.55 -6.85 9.91
C THR A 51 -1.94 -6.32 8.53
N LEU A 52 -1.08 -5.54 7.91
CA LEU A 52 -1.36 -4.97 6.58
C LEU A 52 -1.33 -6.02 5.46
N ARG A 53 -0.45 -7.02 5.54
CA ARG A 53 -0.46 -8.16 4.59
C ARG A 53 -1.76 -8.95 4.67
N ALA A 54 -2.30 -9.13 5.87
CA ALA A 54 -3.60 -9.78 6.06
C ALA A 54 -4.74 -9.01 5.37
N HIS A 55 -4.60 -7.70 5.19
CA HIS A 55 -5.53 -6.85 4.43
C HIS A 55 -5.17 -6.73 2.94
N GLY A 56 -4.24 -7.52 2.44
CA GLY A 56 -3.89 -7.58 1.03
C GLY A 56 -2.87 -6.54 0.56
N CYS A 57 -2.15 -5.89 1.48
CA CYS A 57 -1.08 -4.97 1.14
C CYS A 57 0.23 -5.69 0.79
N ASP A 58 1.00 -5.10 -0.12
CA ASP A 58 2.38 -5.45 -0.40
C ASP A 58 3.30 -4.58 0.46
N ILE A 59 4.04 -5.19 1.38
CA ILE A 59 4.81 -4.48 2.39
C ILE A 59 6.29 -4.54 2.10
N VAL A 60 6.90 -3.36 2.07
CA VAL A 60 8.36 -3.16 2.06
C VAL A 60 8.78 -2.66 3.43
N GLU A 61 9.78 -3.26 4.03
CA GLU A 61 10.24 -2.97 5.38
C GLU A 61 11.64 -2.37 5.37
N ALA A 62 11.86 -1.35 6.18
CA ALA A 62 13.17 -0.77 6.47
C ALA A 62 13.34 -0.56 7.97
N SER A 63 14.54 -0.79 8.49
CA SER A 63 14.86 -0.70 9.92
C SER A 63 15.53 0.63 10.32
N ASP A 64 15.92 1.42 9.35
CA ASP A 64 16.64 2.68 9.54
C ASP A 64 16.44 3.63 8.36
N ALA A 65 16.87 4.89 8.53
CA ALA A 65 16.73 5.90 7.51
C ALA A 65 17.55 5.61 6.25
N HIS A 66 18.75 5.10 6.42
CA HIS A 66 19.65 4.77 5.31
C HIS A 66 19.05 3.69 4.40
N SER A 67 18.54 2.61 4.99
CA SER A 67 17.87 1.52 4.26
C SER A 67 16.59 2.01 3.55
N ALA A 68 15.79 2.82 4.22
CA ALA A 68 14.56 3.38 3.64
C ALA A 68 14.88 4.23 2.40
N LEU A 69 15.82 5.15 2.49
CA LEU A 69 16.22 6.00 1.37
C LEU A 69 16.87 5.19 0.24
N GLY A 70 17.69 4.20 0.58
CA GLY A 70 18.29 3.29 -0.40
C GLY A 70 17.24 2.53 -1.20
N MET A 71 16.22 2.00 -0.54
CA MET A 71 15.10 1.31 -1.18
C MET A 71 14.29 2.24 -2.08
N LEU A 72 13.98 3.45 -1.63
CA LEU A 72 13.22 4.43 -2.41
C LEU A 72 13.97 4.88 -3.67
N ARG A 73 15.29 5.05 -3.60
CA ARG A 73 16.12 5.45 -4.74
C ARG A 73 16.34 4.32 -5.73
N ALA A 74 16.42 3.08 -5.26
CA ALA A 74 16.65 1.91 -6.11
C ALA A 74 15.37 1.35 -6.74
N SER A 75 14.21 1.65 -6.17
CA SER A 75 12.91 1.11 -6.62
C SER A 75 12.43 1.82 -7.90
N THR A 76 11.95 1.03 -8.84
CA THR A 76 11.23 1.53 -10.02
C THR A 76 9.73 1.76 -9.75
N THR A 77 9.25 1.29 -8.60
CA THR A 77 7.84 1.40 -8.20
C THR A 77 7.75 2.16 -6.89
N GLU A 78 7.03 3.28 -6.91
CA GLU A 78 6.77 4.05 -5.70
C GLU A 78 5.79 3.31 -4.78
N PRO A 79 5.95 3.42 -3.44
CA PRO A 79 4.92 2.99 -2.52
C PRO A 79 3.67 3.88 -2.65
N ASP A 80 2.53 3.33 -2.30
CA ASP A 80 1.26 4.07 -2.26
C ASP A 80 1.10 4.84 -0.95
N ALA A 81 1.74 4.38 0.13
CA ALA A 81 1.78 5.04 1.43
C ALA A 81 3.09 4.70 2.17
N VAL A 82 3.47 5.56 3.10
CA VAL A 82 4.64 5.37 3.97
C VAL A 82 4.22 5.48 5.43
N LEU A 83 4.56 4.47 6.23
CA LEU A 83 4.55 4.51 7.68
C LEU A 83 5.98 4.76 8.16
N LEU A 84 6.20 5.87 8.84
CA LEU A 84 7.53 6.34 9.21
C LEU A 84 7.63 6.57 10.71
N ASP A 85 8.51 5.82 11.38
CA ASP A 85 8.87 6.12 12.78
C ASP A 85 9.71 7.40 12.83
N LEU A 86 9.35 8.30 13.74
CA LEU A 86 10.08 9.53 13.96
C LEU A 86 11.48 9.27 14.55
N LYS A 87 11.60 8.26 15.40
CA LYS A 87 12.85 7.96 16.10
C LYS A 87 13.48 6.68 15.57
N LEU A 88 14.53 6.85 14.80
CA LEU A 88 15.36 5.78 14.24
C LEU A 88 16.80 5.88 14.77
N PRO A 89 17.59 4.79 14.75
CA PRO A 89 18.94 4.79 15.30
C PRO A 89 19.89 5.77 14.58
N ASP A 90 19.63 6.05 13.31
CA ASP A 90 20.41 6.95 12.45
C ASP A 90 19.67 8.26 12.13
N ASN A 91 18.47 8.46 12.67
CA ASN A 91 17.66 9.65 12.43
C ASN A 91 16.61 9.83 13.54
N ASP A 92 16.73 10.87 14.32
CA ASP A 92 15.84 11.21 15.44
C ASP A 92 15.13 12.57 15.26
N ASP A 93 15.18 13.09 14.05
CA ASP A 93 14.58 14.37 13.64
C ASP A 93 13.74 14.22 12.37
N LEU A 94 13.39 15.34 11.75
CA LEU A 94 12.58 15.37 10.54
C LEU A 94 13.39 15.29 9.22
N THR A 95 14.68 15.02 9.29
CA THR A 95 15.53 14.95 8.10
C THR A 95 15.10 13.85 7.14
N LEU A 96 14.78 12.68 7.67
CA LEU A 96 14.26 11.56 6.85
C LEU A 96 12.90 11.92 6.24
N LEU A 97 11.98 12.47 7.03
CA LEU A 97 10.68 12.92 6.52
C LEU A 97 10.85 13.92 5.38
N THR A 98 11.74 14.90 5.54
CA THR A 98 12.05 15.88 4.50
C THR A 98 12.55 15.21 3.22
N ALA A 99 13.47 14.24 3.35
CA ALA A 99 13.99 13.49 2.21
C ALA A 99 12.90 12.64 1.52
N VAL A 100 12.08 11.96 2.29
CA VAL A 100 10.94 11.18 1.78
C VAL A 100 9.96 12.09 1.03
N ARG A 101 9.62 13.25 1.58
CA ARG A 101 8.72 14.21 0.92
C ARG A 101 9.29 14.74 -0.41
N ARG A 102 10.60 14.91 -0.51
CA ARG A 102 11.25 15.30 -1.78
C ARG A 102 11.20 14.20 -2.83
N LEU A 103 11.42 12.95 -2.42
CA LEU A 103 11.38 11.80 -3.31
C LEU A 103 9.94 11.41 -3.71
N LEU A 104 9.00 11.56 -2.78
CA LEU A 104 7.62 11.11 -2.90
C LEU A 104 6.64 12.25 -2.57
N PRO A 105 6.59 13.32 -3.39
CA PRO A 105 5.80 14.52 -3.05
C PRO A 105 4.30 14.27 -2.98
N LYS A 106 3.81 13.21 -3.63
CA LYS A 106 2.38 12.90 -3.73
C LYS A 106 1.93 11.70 -2.87
N VAL A 107 2.87 11.00 -2.28
CA VAL A 107 2.59 9.81 -1.46
C VAL A 107 2.26 10.24 -0.04
N PRO A 108 1.14 9.76 0.55
CA PRO A 108 0.82 10.06 1.93
C PRO A 108 1.84 9.42 2.88
N VAL A 109 2.27 10.19 3.87
CA VAL A 109 3.18 9.76 4.93
C VAL A 109 2.44 9.83 6.25
N ILE A 110 2.39 8.71 6.96
CA ILE A 110 1.89 8.60 8.32
C ILE A 110 3.09 8.52 9.24
N LEU A 111 3.24 9.51 10.11
CA LEU A 111 4.33 9.57 11.07
C LEU A 111 3.94 8.84 12.35
N MET A 112 4.79 7.93 12.81
CA MET A 112 4.60 7.23 14.08
C MET A 112 5.56 7.79 15.12
N THR A 113 5.12 8.02 16.34
CA THR A 113 5.97 8.55 17.42
C THR A 113 5.52 8.09 18.80
N ALA A 114 6.48 7.75 19.66
CA ALA A 114 6.23 7.53 21.09
C ALA A 114 6.37 8.84 21.89
N PHE A 115 7.18 9.79 21.40
CA PHE A 115 7.52 11.01 22.11
C PHE A 115 7.79 12.15 21.12
N GLY A 116 6.73 12.78 20.63
CA GLY A 116 6.85 13.98 19.81
C GLY A 116 6.63 15.23 20.65
N THR A 117 7.53 16.22 20.55
CA THR A 117 7.23 17.54 21.11
C THR A 117 6.19 18.26 20.26
N PRO A 118 5.36 19.17 20.82
CA PRO A 118 4.41 19.93 20.01
C PRO A 118 5.05 20.65 18.82
N GLU A 119 6.24 21.22 19.02
CA GLU A 119 6.99 21.94 17.98
C GLU A 119 7.40 21.02 16.83
N LEU A 120 7.89 19.82 17.17
CA LEU A 120 8.32 18.82 16.19
C LEU A 120 7.12 18.29 15.40
N LEU A 121 5.99 18.05 16.05
CA LEU A 121 4.76 17.61 15.41
C LEU A 121 4.16 18.69 14.50
N ASP A 122 4.22 19.95 14.90
CA ASP A 122 3.77 21.08 14.08
C ASP A 122 4.65 21.22 12.82
N GLU A 123 5.96 21.04 12.94
CA GLU A 123 6.87 21.04 11.80
C GLU A 123 6.58 19.85 10.85
N ALA A 124 6.35 18.67 11.41
CA ALA A 124 5.97 17.51 10.61
C ALA A 124 4.68 17.76 9.80
N ARG A 125 3.69 18.41 10.41
CA ARG A 125 2.45 18.82 9.72
C ARG A 125 2.71 19.82 8.60
N ARG A 126 3.61 20.78 8.81
CA ARG A 126 4.05 21.74 7.76
C ARG A 126 4.75 21.03 6.61
N LEU A 127 5.50 19.97 6.88
CA LEU A 127 6.11 19.11 5.86
C LEU A 127 5.11 18.23 5.13
N GLY A 128 3.84 18.27 5.52
CA GLY A 128 2.75 17.62 4.80
C GLY A 128 2.57 16.14 5.12
N VAL A 129 2.79 15.71 6.36
CA VAL A 129 2.36 14.38 6.79
C VAL A 129 0.84 14.28 6.72
N PHE A 130 0.34 13.11 6.36
CA PHE A 130 -1.09 12.86 6.35
C PHE A 130 -1.66 12.91 7.76
N THR A 131 -1.02 12.24 8.70
CA THR A 131 -1.35 12.27 10.11
C THR A 131 -0.16 11.81 10.96
N VAL A 132 -0.27 12.05 12.25
CA VAL A 132 0.65 11.53 13.26
C VAL A 132 -0.08 10.48 14.09
N LEU A 133 0.55 9.35 14.29
CA LEU A 133 0.04 8.22 15.06
C LEU A 133 0.90 8.04 16.32
N ASP A 134 0.28 8.22 17.48
CA ASP A 134 0.98 8.08 18.77
C ASP A 134 1.15 6.59 19.13
N LYS A 135 2.37 6.19 19.48
CA LYS A 135 2.66 4.86 20.03
C LYS A 135 2.38 4.83 21.54
N PRO A 136 1.75 3.78 22.08
CA PRO A 136 1.21 2.60 21.40
C PRO A 136 -0.14 2.88 20.70
N PHE A 137 -0.36 2.26 19.55
CA PHE A 137 -1.60 2.35 18.78
C PHE A 137 -2.19 0.97 18.50
N GLU A 138 -3.47 0.92 18.17
CA GLU A 138 -4.16 -0.31 17.81
C GLU A 138 -3.85 -0.67 16.34
N LEU A 139 -3.39 -1.89 16.12
CA LEU A 139 -3.03 -2.36 14.77
C LEU A 139 -4.24 -2.40 13.83
N ASP A 140 -5.43 -2.66 14.37
CA ASP A 140 -6.67 -2.74 13.60
C ASP A 140 -7.11 -1.38 13.00
N GLU A 141 -6.51 -0.29 13.46
CA GLU A 141 -6.78 1.06 12.92
C GLU A 141 -5.92 1.39 11.70
N LEU A 142 -4.84 0.63 11.46
CA LEU A 142 -3.86 0.94 10.41
C LEU A 142 -4.43 0.79 9.01
N ASP A 143 -5.20 -0.24 8.74
CA ASP A 143 -5.80 -0.49 7.42
C ASP A 143 -6.77 0.63 7.06
N VAL A 144 -7.65 1.02 8.00
CA VAL A 144 -8.59 2.13 7.84
C VAL A 144 -7.84 3.45 7.61
N LEU A 145 -6.75 3.66 8.33
CA LEU A 145 -5.95 4.87 8.22
C LEU A 145 -5.25 4.96 6.86
N ILE A 146 -4.71 3.85 6.36
CA ILE A 146 -4.11 3.77 5.02
C ILE A 146 -5.16 3.99 3.94
N GLU A 147 -6.33 3.35 4.04
CA GLU A 147 -7.42 3.57 3.10
C GLU A 147 -7.81 5.04 3.01
N ARG A 148 -7.98 5.71 4.15
CA ARG A 148 -8.26 7.16 4.20
C ARG A 148 -7.15 8.00 3.58
N ALA A 149 -5.89 7.63 3.82
CA ALA A 149 -4.75 8.32 3.24
C ALA A 149 -4.73 8.21 1.70
N LEU A 150 -5.14 7.06 1.17
CA LEU A 150 -5.19 6.81 -0.27
C LEU A 150 -6.39 7.47 -0.96
N GLU A 151 -7.48 7.72 -0.24
CA GLU A 151 -8.67 8.42 -0.74
C GLU A 151 -8.48 9.94 -0.85
N MET A 152 -7.51 10.49 -0.14
CA MET A 152 -7.24 11.92 -0.20
C MET A 152 -6.77 12.32 -1.61
N PRO A 153 -7.29 13.42 -2.17
CA PRO A 153 -6.81 13.93 -3.45
C PRO A 153 -5.30 14.18 -3.35
N ARG A 154 -4.56 13.54 -4.22
CA ARG A 154 -3.11 13.80 -4.30
C ARG A 154 -2.91 15.25 -4.71
N PRO A 155 -2.08 16.03 -4.02
CA PRO A 155 -1.79 17.40 -4.44
C PRO A 155 -1.26 17.41 -5.87
N SER A 156 -1.83 18.29 -6.65
CA SER A 156 -1.49 18.44 -8.07
C SER A 156 -0.04 18.88 -8.24
#